data_3a7efd77eefe8dca07c7d2cb70d89660
#
_entry.id   3a7efd77eefe8dca07c7d2cb70d89660
#
_cell.length_a   1.000
_cell.length_b   1.000
_cell.length_c   1.000
_cell.angle_alpha   90.00
_cell.angle_beta   90.00
_cell.angle_gamma   90.00
#
_symmetry.space_group_name_H-M   'P 1'
#
loop_
_entity.id
_entity.type
_entity.pdbx_description
1 polymer ?
#
loop_
_entity_poly.entity_id
_entity_poly.type
_entity_poly.pdbx_seq_one_letter_code
_entity_poly.pdbx_strand_id
1 'polypeptide(L)'
;MPINWGAEIVGQLEFYWEAHLRPRLEGLTDDEYFWEPVPGCWSVRPGPEGSSLDWEYPEPVPPPFTTIAWRLVHIGGTLYARANAFFGDGTGSAGADVSDRSQRPADADMFDRRHLPTEVPGSAAAGIALLEEGYRRWHDGVAALDEQALARPLGPKGVNYADYSMAALVLHLNREVMHHGGEIGVLRDLYRAEHGDS
;
A
#
# COMPACT_ATOMS: atom_id res chain seq x y z
N MET A 1 -20.85 -21.70 -17.02
CA MET A 1 -20.60 -20.28 -17.33
C MET A 1 -19.09 -20.05 -17.35
N PRO A 2 -18.54 -19.23 -18.25
CA PRO A 2 -17.14 -18.88 -18.19
C PRO A 2 -16.83 -18.16 -16.85
N ILE A 3 -15.63 -18.36 -16.34
CA ILE A 3 -15.15 -17.69 -15.12
C ILE A 3 -14.87 -16.23 -15.47
N ASN A 4 -15.33 -15.31 -14.65
CA ASN A 4 -14.93 -13.90 -14.71
C ASN A 4 -13.67 -13.69 -13.87
N TRP A 5 -12.51 -13.83 -14.47
CA TRP A 5 -11.23 -13.71 -13.77
C TRP A 5 -11.00 -12.34 -13.13
N GLY A 6 -11.52 -11.26 -13.72
CA GLY A 6 -11.43 -9.94 -13.12
C GLY A 6 -12.17 -9.88 -11.77
N ALA A 7 -13.40 -10.39 -11.73
CA ALA A 7 -14.17 -10.46 -10.49
C ALA A 7 -13.52 -11.35 -9.43
N GLU A 8 -12.94 -12.50 -9.83
CA GLU A 8 -12.23 -13.38 -8.89
C GLU A 8 -10.99 -12.71 -8.28
N ILE A 9 -10.22 -11.99 -9.09
CA ILE A 9 -9.02 -11.29 -8.64
C ILE A 9 -9.38 -10.13 -7.70
N VAL A 10 -10.43 -9.36 -8.00
CA VAL A 10 -10.92 -8.27 -7.15
C VAL A 10 -11.50 -8.85 -5.86
N GLY A 11 -12.37 -9.85 -5.96
CA GLY A 11 -13.01 -10.48 -4.80
C GLY A 11 -12.04 -11.11 -3.81
N GLN A 12 -10.85 -11.57 -4.27
CA GLN A 12 -9.80 -12.05 -3.39
C GLN A 12 -9.30 -10.94 -2.45
N LEU A 13 -9.03 -9.75 -3.00
CA LEU A 13 -8.54 -8.62 -2.22
C LEU A 13 -9.64 -8.07 -1.30
N GLU A 14 -10.87 -7.95 -1.80
CA GLU A 14 -12.03 -7.52 -1.02
C GLU A 14 -12.26 -8.43 0.20
N PHE A 15 -12.26 -9.75 -0.01
CA PHE A 15 -12.44 -10.70 1.08
C PHE A 15 -11.34 -10.54 2.15
N TYR A 16 -10.08 -10.43 1.73
CA TYR A 16 -8.99 -10.26 2.68
C TYR A 16 -9.09 -8.94 3.43
N TRP A 17 -9.41 -7.87 2.72
CA TRP A 17 -9.60 -6.54 3.29
C TRP A 17 -10.69 -6.52 4.36
N GLU A 18 -11.89 -6.97 4.02
CA GLU A 18 -13.05 -6.90 4.90
C GLU A 18 -13.02 -7.90 6.06
N ALA A 19 -12.58 -9.15 5.78
CA ALA A 19 -12.61 -10.20 6.76
C ALA A 19 -11.38 -10.29 7.66
N HIS A 20 -10.23 -9.77 7.20
CA HIS A 20 -8.97 -9.97 7.89
C HIS A 20 -8.24 -8.67 8.22
N LEU A 21 -7.90 -7.84 7.23
CA LEU A 21 -6.99 -6.72 7.48
C LEU A 21 -7.67 -5.58 8.22
N ARG A 22 -8.78 -5.05 7.68
CA ARG A 22 -9.45 -3.88 8.24
C ARG A 22 -9.89 -4.07 9.71
N PRO A 23 -10.53 -5.19 10.11
CA PRO A 23 -10.86 -5.43 11.51
C PRO A 23 -9.64 -5.51 12.42
N ARG A 24 -8.50 -5.95 11.89
CA ARG A 24 -7.25 -6.02 12.66
C ARG A 24 -6.60 -4.65 12.88
N LEU A 25 -7.05 -3.59 12.23
CA LEU A 25 -6.55 -2.24 12.44
C LEU A 25 -7.37 -1.44 13.47
N GLU A 26 -8.54 -1.95 13.87
CA GLU A 26 -9.36 -1.30 14.88
C GLU A 26 -8.64 -1.18 16.23
N GLY A 27 -8.63 0.05 16.79
CA GLY A 27 -7.99 0.32 18.07
C GLY A 27 -6.45 0.31 18.04
N LEU A 28 -5.82 0.35 16.85
CA LEU A 28 -4.37 0.52 16.76
C LEU A 28 -3.95 1.87 17.36
N THR A 29 -3.05 1.82 18.36
CA THR A 29 -2.50 3.01 19.03
C THR A 29 -1.17 3.43 18.40
N ASP A 30 -0.73 4.67 18.68
CA ASP A 30 0.58 5.14 18.20
C ASP A 30 1.73 4.36 18.85
N ASP A 31 1.61 3.97 20.12
CA ASP A 31 2.61 3.15 20.80
C ASP A 31 2.78 1.79 20.11
N GLU A 32 1.67 1.14 19.75
CA GLU A 32 1.69 -0.12 19.00
C GLU A 32 2.20 0.07 17.55
N TYR A 33 1.80 1.18 16.91
CA TYR A 33 2.19 1.52 15.54
C TYR A 33 3.72 1.64 15.38
N PHE A 34 4.38 2.31 16.33
CA PHE A 34 5.84 2.51 16.34
C PHE A 34 6.62 1.43 17.08
N TRP A 35 5.96 0.46 17.70
CA TRP A 35 6.64 -0.56 18.47
C TRP A 35 7.67 -1.34 17.65
N GLU A 36 8.90 -1.38 18.20
CA GLU A 36 10.02 -2.13 17.65
C GLU A 36 10.21 -3.41 18.46
N PRO A 37 9.74 -4.59 17.99
CA PRO A 37 9.87 -5.85 18.72
C PRO A 37 11.33 -6.30 18.88
N VAL A 38 12.21 -5.82 18.03
CA VAL A 38 13.66 -6.06 18.07
C VAL A 38 14.42 -4.78 17.75
N PRO A 39 15.65 -4.59 18.28
CA PRO A 39 16.46 -3.41 17.94
C PRO A 39 16.76 -3.33 16.43
N GLY A 40 16.74 -2.12 15.89
CA GLY A 40 17.11 -1.86 14.51
C GLY A 40 16.04 -2.17 13.47
N CYS A 41 14.78 -2.23 13.88
CA CYS A 41 13.66 -2.31 12.95
C CYS A 41 13.63 -1.11 12.02
N TRP A 42 13.24 -1.34 10.78
CA TRP A 42 12.79 -0.26 9.90
C TRP A 42 11.41 0.21 10.34
N SER A 43 11.25 1.52 10.41
CA SER A 43 10.04 2.17 10.89
C SER A 43 9.78 3.48 10.15
N VAL A 44 8.71 4.15 10.52
CA VAL A 44 8.52 5.57 10.29
C VAL A 44 9.23 6.32 11.42
N ARG A 45 10.00 7.36 11.07
CA ARG A 45 10.75 8.18 12.02
C ARG A 45 10.16 9.59 12.05
N PRO A 46 9.42 9.96 13.10
CA PRO A 46 8.95 11.33 13.28
C PRO A 46 10.12 12.32 13.42
N GLY A 47 10.01 13.47 12.76
CA GLY A 47 11.02 14.51 12.80
C GLY A 47 10.42 15.91 12.79
N PRO A 48 11.22 16.96 13.03
CA PRO A 48 10.74 18.34 13.12
C PRO A 48 10.18 18.89 11.80
N GLU A 49 10.61 18.35 10.67
CA GLU A 49 10.15 18.74 9.32
C GLU A 49 9.18 17.72 8.71
N GLY A 50 8.62 16.83 9.52
CA GLY A 50 7.75 15.72 9.09
C GLY A 50 8.39 14.37 9.36
N SER A 51 7.65 13.31 9.01
CA SER A 51 8.12 11.95 9.20
C SER A 51 8.89 11.45 7.99
N SER A 52 9.84 10.54 8.21
CA SER A 52 10.57 9.82 7.17
C SER A 52 10.35 8.31 7.30
N LEU A 53 10.47 7.58 6.20
CA LEU A 53 10.43 6.12 6.17
C LEU A 53 11.85 5.57 6.08
N ASP A 54 12.21 4.63 6.96
CA ASP A 54 13.49 3.92 6.84
C ASP A 54 13.49 3.10 5.54
N TRP A 55 14.52 3.33 4.72
CA TRP A 55 14.66 2.66 3.43
C TRP A 55 16.11 2.73 2.96
N GLU A 56 16.62 1.61 2.45
CA GLU A 56 17.95 1.52 1.86
C GLU A 56 17.90 0.75 0.53
N TYR A 57 18.70 1.17 -0.43
CA TYR A 57 18.86 0.46 -1.69
C TYR A 57 20.35 0.35 -2.05
N PRO A 58 20.87 -0.85 -2.36
CA PRO A 58 20.16 -2.14 -2.36
C PRO A 58 19.71 -2.54 -0.95
N GLU A 59 18.64 -3.33 -0.88
CA GLU A 59 18.11 -3.81 0.40
C GLU A 59 19.16 -4.61 1.17
N PRO A 60 19.34 -4.39 2.48
CA PRO A 60 20.27 -5.15 3.31
C PRO A 60 19.98 -6.65 3.31
N VAL A 61 21.04 -7.44 3.46
CA VAL A 61 20.91 -8.90 3.57
C VAL A 61 21.51 -9.36 4.91
N PRO A 62 20.73 -9.95 5.80
CA PRO A 62 19.28 -10.18 5.73
C PRO A 62 18.46 -8.87 5.79
N PRO A 63 17.23 -8.86 5.26
CA PRO A 63 16.37 -7.69 5.34
C PRO A 63 16.04 -7.36 6.80
N PRO A 64 15.97 -6.07 7.17
CA PRO A 64 15.62 -5.66 8.54
C PRO A 64 14.19 -6.08 8.89
N PHE A 65 13.94 -6.31 10.18
CA PHE A 65 12.58 -6.43 10.67
C PHE A 65 11.87 -5.08 10.52
N THR A 66 10.56 -5.08 10.32
CA THR A 66 9.81 -3.84 10.09
C THR A 66 8.65 -3.70 11.09
N THR A 67 8.36 -2.45 11.50
CA THR A 67 7.25 -2.11 12.40
C THR A 67 5.91 -2.10 11.67
N ILE A 68 4.80 -1.99 12.43
CA ILE A 68 3.46 -1.77 11.85
C ILE A 68 3.44 -0.46 11.04
N ALA A 69 4.11 0.59 11.55
CA ALA A 69 4.25 1.87 10.86
C ALA A 69 4.83 1.72 9.45
N TRP A 70 5.95 1.01 9.35
CA TRP A 70 6.61 0.77 8.08
C TRP A 70 5.70 0.00 7.11
N ARG A 71 5.06 -1.07 7.59
CA ARG A 71 4.18 -1.91 6.76
C ARG A 71 2.96 -1.17 6.23
N LEU A 72 2.28 -0.39 7.09
CA LEU A 72 1.13 0.41 6.66
C LEU A 72 1.52 1.44 5.59
N VAL A 73 2.65 2.13 5.77
CA VAL A 73 3.15 3.09 4.78
C VAL A 73 3.59 2.39 3.50
N HIS A 74 4.25 1.23 3.61
CA HIS A 74 4.69 0.46 2.45
C HIS A 74 3.51 0.00 1.58
N ILE A 75 2.55 -0.71 2.15
CA ILE A 75 1.41 -1.22 1.36
C ILE A 75 0.46 -0.10 0.93
N GLY A 76 0.12 0.83 1.83
CA GLY A 76 -0.76 1.97 1.51
C GLY A 76 -0.15 2.88 0.46
N GLY A 77 1.11 3.26 0.61
CA GLY A 77 1.86 4.06 -0.36
C GLY A 77 2.03 3.36 -1.70
N THR A 78 2.28 2.04 -1.70
CA THR A 78 2.40 1.26 -2.94
C THR A 78 1.08 1.21 -3.70
N LEU A 79 -0.03 0.89 -3.04
CA LEU A 79 -1.35 0.90 -3.67
C LEU A 79 -1.70 2.28 -4.24
N TYR A 80 -1.48 3.32 -3.43
CA TYR A 80 -1.71 4.71 -3.82
C TYR A 80 -0.90 5.10 -5.05
N ALA A 81 0.41 4.82 -5.05
CA ALA A 81 1.30 5.17 -6.16
C ALA A 81 0.96 4.41 -7.44
N ARG A 82 0.67 3.11 -7.35
CA ARG A 82 0.28 2.31 -8.52
C ARG A 82 -1.06 2.73 -9.09
N ALA A 83 -2.04 3.06 -8.23
CA ALA A 83 -3.30 3.63 -8.69
C ALA A 83 -3.08 4.94 -9.45
N ASN A 84 -2.26 5.84 -8.92
CA ASN A 84 -1.93 7.10 -9.60
C ASN A 84 -1.20 6.87 -10.94
N ALA A 85 -0.30 5.90 -11.00
CA ALA A 85 0.46 5.61 -12.22
C ALA A 85 -0.40 5.04 -13.36
N PHE A 86 -1.31 4.12 -13.04
CA PHE A 86 -2.03 3.36 -14.07
C PHE A 86 -3.46 3.81 -14.29
N PHE A 87 -4.14 4.30 -13.26
CA PHE A 87 -5.54 4.71 -13.36
C PHE A 87 -5.70 6.24 -13.44
N GLY A 88 -4.57 6.95 -13.26
CA GLY A 88 -4.45 8.37 -13.57
C GLY A 88 -5.35 9.24 -12.76
N ASP A 89 -5.74 10.37 -13.30
CA ASP A 89 -6.70 11.30 -12.73
C ASP A 89 -8.06 10.64 -12.48
N GLY A 90 -8.05 9.65 -11.58
CA GLY A 90 -9.31 9.09 -11.10
C GLY A 90 -10.23 10.25 -10.75
N THR A 91 -11.08 10.61 -11.67
CA THR A 91 -12.21 11.52 -11.52
C THR A 91 -13.23 10.99 -10.50
N GLY A 92 -12.77 10.13 -9.61
CA GLY A 92 -13.51 9.53 -8.54
C GLY A 92 -13.03 10.02 -7.20
N SER A 93 -13.45 11.16 -6.81
CA SER A 93 -13.73 11.72 -5.49
C SER A 93 -13.13 13.09 -5.26
N ALA A 94 -14.01 14.07 -5.25
CA ALA A 94 -13.77 15.39 -4.71
C ALA A 94 -13.34 15.28 -3.25
N GLY A 95 -12.16 15.78 -2.90
CA GLY A 95 -11.82 15.97 -1.50
C GLY A 95 -10.35 16.00 -1.13
N ALA A 96 -9.45 15.50 -1.95
CA ALA A 96 -8.04 15.72 -1.69
C ALA A 96 -7.59 16.96 -2.49
N ASP A 97 -7.10 17.93 -1.79
CA ASP A 97 -6.46 19.11 -2.35
C ASP A 97 -5.22 18.68 -3.16
N VAL A 98 -5.45 18.36 -4.44
CA VAL A 98 -4.37 18.02 -5.37
C VAL A 98 -3.85 19.33 -5.93
N SER A 99 -3.15 20.05 -5.11
CA SER A 99 -2.57 21.36 -5.45
C SER A 99 -1.38 21.24 -6.38
N ASP A 100 -1.32 20.43 -7.32
CA ASP A 100 -0.54 20.63 -8.55
C ASP A 100 -0.65 19.47 -9.54
N ARG A 101 -1.74 19.40 -10.26
CA ARG A 101 -1.92 18.48 -11.39
C ARG A 101 -0.92 18.72 -12.52
N SER A 102 -0.25 19.88 -12.56
CA SER A 102 0.71 20.24 -13.61
C SER A 102 2.06 19.52 -13.49
N GLN A 103 2.35 18.87 -12.36
CA GLN A 103 3.65 18.25 -12.08
C GLN A 103 3.67 16.71 -12.26
N ARG A 104 2.58 16.08 -12.67
CA ARG A 104 2.58 14.65 -13.00
C ARG A 104 2.78 14.46 -14.49
N PRO A 105 3.99 14.15 -14.95
CA PRO A 105 4.19 13.83 -16.37
C PRO A 105 3.39 12.58 -16.72
N ALA A 106 2.70 12.61 -17.83
CA ALA A 106 1.96 11.46 -18.34
C ALA A 106 2.84 10.23 -18.61
N ASP A 107 4.16 10.44 -18.63
CA ASP A 107 5.23 9.47 -18.90
C ASP A 107 5.97 9.00 -17.64
N ALA A 108 5.60 9.47 -16.42
CA ALA A 108 6.21 8.99 -15.18
C ALA A 108 5.99 7.49 -15.01
N ASP A 109 7.07 6.75 -14.72
CA ASP A 109 6.98 5.32 -14.45
C ASP A 109 6.33 5.03 -13.08
N MET A 110 5.97 3.78 -12.86
CA MET A 110 5.21 3.38 -11.67
C MET A 110 6.00 3.49 -10.35
N PHE A 111 7.30 3.73 -10.39
CA PHE A 111 8.16 3.93 -9.21
C PHE A 111 8.46 5.40 -8.94
N ASP A 112 7.99 6.30 -9.80
CA ASP A 112 8.21 7.73 -9.61
C ASP A 112 7.61 8.21 -8.28
N ARG A 113 8.46 8.84 -7.46
CA ARG A 113 8.05 9.33 -6.13
C ARG A 113 6.93 10.36 -6.16
N ARG A 114 6.71 11.03 -7.29
CA ARG A 114 5.60 11.97 -7.50
C ARG A 114 4.23 11.30 -7.48
N HIS A 115 4.17 9.98 -7.58
CA HIS A 115 2.94 9.21 -7.38
C HIS A 115 2.59 8.99 -5.91
N LEU A 116 3.55 9.12 -5.00
CA LEU A 116 3.36 8.97 -3.56
C LEU A 116 2.73 10.22 -2.93
N PRO A 117 2.08 10.12 -1.77
CA PRO A 117 1.74 11.28 -0.96
C PRO A 117 2.98 12.09 -0.60
N THR A 118 2.81 13.39 -0.42
CA THR A 118 3.91 14.29 -0.05
C THR A 118 4.41 14.07 1.36
N GLU A 119 3.54 13.61 2.25
CA GLU A 119 3.83 13.40 3.66
C GLU A 119 3.84 11.92 4.01
N VAL A 120 4.79 11.52 4.84
CA VAL A 120 4.84 10.19 5.44
C VAL A 120 4.01 10.20 6.73
N PRO A 121 3.03 9.30 6.91
CA PRO A 121 2.19 9.25 8.10
C PRO A 121 2.99 9.13 9.40
N GLY A 122 2.82 10.10 10.31
CA GLY A 122 3.48 10.15 11.62
C GLY A 122 2.61 9.65 12.77
N SER A 123 1.51 8.94 12.51
CA SER A 123 0.63 8.34 13.52
C SER A 123 -0.11 7.13 12.97
N ALA A 124 -0.63 6.29 13.87
CA ALA A 124 -1.45 5.14 13.52
C ALA A 124 -2.67 5.54 12.67
N ALA A 125 -3.39 6.58 13.11
CA ALA A 125 -4.56 7.07 12.38
C ALA A 125 -4.22 7.54 10.96
N ALA A 126 -3.11 8.26 10.78
CA ALA A 126 -2.66 8.70 9.46
C ALA A 126 -2.17 7.53 8.59
N GLY A 127 -1.50 6.54 9.18
CA GLY A 127 -1.09 5.31 8.49
C GLY A 127 -2.27 4.49 7.99
N ILE A 128 -3.31 4.33 8.82
CA ILE A 128 -4.56 3.68 8.43
C ILE A 128 -5.24 4.45 7.30
N ALA A 129 -5.34 5.78 7.42
CA ALA A 129 -5.98 6.61 6.39
C ALA A 129 -5.25 6.51 5.04
N LEU A 130 -3.91 6.47 5.02
CA LEU A 130 -3.13 6.22 3.81
C LEU A 130 -3.45 4.86 3.20
N LEU A 131 -3.52 3.81 4.02
CA LEU A 131 -3.82 2.46 3.55
C LEU A 131 -5.24 2.38 2.97
N GLU A 132 -6.24 2.93 3.66
CA GLU A 132 -7.64 2.96 3.21
C GLU A 132 -7.79 3.72 1.88
N GLU A 133 -7.13 4.87 1.74
CA GLU A 133 -7.16 5.65 0.50
C GLU A 133 -6.42 4.93 -0.63
N GLY A 134 -5.26 4.32 -0.35
CA GLY A 134 -4.51 3.51 -1.32
C GLY A 134 -5.34 2.31 -1.80
N TYR A 135 -5.96 1.59 -0.86
CA TYR A 135 -6.87 0.48 -1.17
C TYR A 135 -8.03 0.93 -2.04
N ARG A 136 -8.75 1.98 -1.65
CA ARG A 136 -9.90 2.49 -2.40
C ARG A 136 -9.53 2.86 -3.84
N ARG A 137 -8.47 3.63 -4.03
CA ARG A 137 -8.02 4.04 -5.37
C ARG A 137 -7.63 2.87 -6.23
N TRP A 138 -6.88 1.94 -5.67
CA TRP A 138 -6.43 0.75 -6.38
C TRP A 138 -7.61 -0.16 -6.74
N HIS A 139 -8.46 -0.45 -5.76
CA HIS A 139 -9.65 -1.26 -5.92
C HIS A 139 -10.58 -0.71 -7.02
N ASP A 140 -10.93 0.58 -6.94
CA ASP A 140 -11.81 1.21 -7.92
C ASP A 140 -11.24 1.14 -9.34
N GLY A 141 -9.93 1.35 -9.46
CA GLY A 141 -9.24 1.25 -10.75
C GLY A 141 -9.24 -0.17 -11.31
N VAL A 142 -8.95 -1.17 -10.48
CA VAL A 142 -8.92 -2.59 -10.90
C VAL A 142 -10.32 -3.11 -11.21
N ALA A 143 -11.31 -2.77 -10.40
CA ALA A 143 -12.70 -3.20 -10.59
C ALA A 143 -13.30 -2.70 -11.93
N ALA A 144 -12.77 -1.60 -12.47
CA ALA A 144 -13.18 -1.06 -13.76
C ALA A 144 -12.53 -1.76 -14.97
N LEU A 145 -11.57 -2.67 -14.76
CA LEU A 145 -10.87 -3.36 -15.85
C LEU A 145 -11.67 -4.55 -16.38
N ASP A 146 -11.76 -4.64 -17.69
CA ASP A 146 -12.20 -5.86 -18.36
C ASP A 146 -11.03 -6.85 -18.56
N GLU A 147 -11.35 -8.07 -19.03
CA GLU A 147 -10.33 -9.10 -19.27
C GLU A 147 -9.27 -8.66 -20.28
N GLN A 148 -9.65 -7.86 -21.28
CA GLN A 148 -8.71 -7.35 -22.27
C GLN A 148 -7.74 -6.34 -21.65
N ALA A 149 -8.23 -5.48 -20.77
CA ALA A 149 -7.40 -4.52 -20.03
C ALA A 149 -6.45 -5.22 -19.05
N LEU A 150 -6.94 -6.26 -18.35
CA LEU A 150 -6.10 -7.09 -17.48
C LEU A 150 -4.98 -7.81 -18.24
N ALA A 151 -5.23 -8.22 -19.47
CA ALA A 151 -4.23 -8.90 -20.31
C ALA A 151 -3.19 -7.95 -20.94
N ARG A 152 -3.41 -6.63 -20.92
CA ARG A 152 -2.48 -5.67 -21.55
C ARG A 152 -1.15 -5.62 -20.82
N PRO A 153 -0.02 -5.53 -21.54
CA PRO A 153 1.28 -5.24 -20.95
C PRO A 153 1.28 -3.89 -20.22
N LEU A 154 2.07 -3.78 -19.17
CA LEU A 154 2.25 -2.53 -18.41
C LEU A 154 2.87 -1.42 -19.26
N GLY A 155 3.62 -1.80 -20.31
CA GLY A 155 4.27 -0.87 -21.21
C GLY A 155 5.37 -0.05 -20.51
N PRO A 156 5.73 1.12 -21.06
CA PRO A 156 6.85 1.92 -20.54
C PRO A 156 6.73 2.28 -19.06
N LYS A 157 5.52 2.42 -18.52
CA LYS A 157 5.30 2.69 -17.10
C LYS A 157 5.78 1.55 -16.19
N GLY A 158 5.82 0.32 -16.71
CA GLY A 158 6.31 -0.86 -15.99
C GLY A 158 7.83 -0.93 -15.85
N VAL A 159 8.60 -0.10 -16.55
CA VAL A 159 10.08 -0.12 -16.58
C VAL A 159 10.60 -1.53 -16.87
N ASN A 160 11.30 -2.17 -15.93
CA ASN A 160 11.81 -3.56 -16.06
C ASN A 160 10.70 -4.63 -16.13
N TYR A 161 9.46 -4.24 -15.85
CA TYR A 161 8.27 -5.10 -15.89
C TYR A 161 7.32 -4.75 -17.05
N ALA A 162 7.82 -4.02 -18.04
CA ALA A 162 7.01 -3.50 -19.17
C ALA A 162 6.22 -4.58 -19.91
N ASP A 163 6.78 -5.79 -20.02
CA ASP A 163 6.18 -6.93 -20.72
C ASP A 163 5.20 -7.75 -19.85
N TYR A 164 5.14 -7.47 -18.54
CA TYR A 164 4.19 -8.12 -17.65
C TYR A 164 2.79 -7.55 -17.87
N SER A 165 1.76 -8.40 -17.73
CA SER A 165 0.38 -7.96 -17.84
C SER A 165 -0.07 -7.13 -16.64
N MET A 166 -1.12 -6.33 -16.82
CA MET A 166 -1.80 -5.66 -15.71
C MET A 166 -2.29 -6.67 -14.66
N ALA A 167 -2.79 -7.83 -15.07
CA ALA A 167 -3.18 -8.89 -14.14
C ALA A 167 -2.01 -9.35 -13.25
N ALA A 168 -0.80 -9.46 -13.79
CA ALA A 168 0.38 -9.81 -13.00
C ALA A 168 0.69 -8.75 -11.92
N LEU A 169 0.54 -7.46 -12.24
CA LEU A 169 0.68 -6.37 -11.26
C LEU A 169 -0.42 -6.43 -10.20
N VAL A 170 -1.68 -6.67 -10.59
CA VAL A 170 -2.79 -6.79 -9.62
C VAL A 170 -2.55 -7.94 -8.65
N LEU A 171 -2.17 -9.11 -9.16
CA LEU A 171 -1.83 -10.27 -8.32
C LEU A 171 -0.63 -10.01 -7.40
N HIS A 172 0.36 -9.26 -7.89
CA HIS A 172 1.49 -8.85 -7.05
C HIS A 172 1.02 -7.98 -5.88
N LEU A 173 0.23 -6.94 -6.14
CA LEU A 173 -0.24 -6.04 -5.09
C LEU A 173 -1.22 -6.73 -4.11
N ASN A 174 -2.10 -7.61 -4.60
CA ASN A 174 -2.93 -8.43 -3.72
C ASN A 174 -2.06 -9.25 -2.75
N ARG A 175 -0.97 -9.87 -3.25
CA ARG A 175 -0.03 -10.62 -2.44
C ARG A 175 0.69 -9.75 -1.42
N GLU A 176 1.14 -8.54 -1.79
CA GLU A 176 1.78 -7.58 -0.88
C GLU A 176 0.84 -7.21 0.27
N VAL A 177 -0.42 -6.90 -0.03
CA VAL A 177 -1.43 -6.58 0.99
C VAL A 177 -1.66 -7.76 1.93
N MET A 178 -1.80 -8.98 1.39
CA MET A 178 -2.02 -10.18 2.22
C MET A 178 -0.78 -10.53 3.07
N HIS A 179 0.40 -10.42 2.49
CA HIS A 179 1.66 -10.72 3.17
C HIS A 179 1.85 -9.77 4.36
N HIS A 180 1.95 -8.48 4.10
CA HIS A 180 2.19 -7.48 5.14
C HIS A 180 1.00 -7.31 6.09
N GLY A 181 -0.22 -7.50 5.62
CA GLY A 181 -1.39 -7.49 6.47
C GLY A 181 -1.40 -8.64 7.49
N GLY A 182 -0.95 -9.84 7.08
CA GLY A 182 -0.73 -10.96 8.00
C GLY A 182 0.34 -10.65 9.05
N GLU A 183 1.45 -10.05 8.63
CA GLU A 183 2.53 -9.63 9.54
C GLU A 183 2.07 -8.55 10.54
N ILE A 184 1.26 -7.57 10.11
CA ILE A 184 0.64 -6.58 11.00
C ILE A 184 -0.20 -7.31 12.07
N GLY A 185 -1.01 -8.29 11.65
CA GLY A 185 -1.80 -9.08 12.57
C GLY A 185 -0.96 -9.78 13.65
N VAL A 186 0.15 -10.41 13.24
CA VAL A 186 1.08 -11.07 14.17
C VAL A 186 1.74 -10.07 15.12
N LEU A 187 2.17 -8.91 14.62
CA LEU A 187 2.76 -7.87 15.46
C LEU A 187 1.79 -7.34 16.51
N ARG A 188 0.52 -7.16 16.16
CA ARG A 188 -0.52 -6.77 17.10
C ARG A 188 -0.74 -7.81 18.19
N ASP A 189 -0.74 -9.09 17.83
CA ASP A 189 -0.89 -10.17 18.81
C ASP A 189 0.31 -10.24 19.75
N LEU A 190 1.54 -10.04 19.23
CA LEU A 190 2.76 -9.99 20.06
C LEU A 190 2.76 -8.77 20.98
N TYR A 191 2.42 -7.57 20.47
CA TYR A 191 2.35 -6.36 21.28
C TYR A 191 1.40 -6.54 22.48
N ARG A 192 0.19 -7.05 22.24
CA ARG A 192 -0.78 -7.32 23.29
C ARG A 192 -0.28 -8.35 24.30
N ALA A 193 0.40 -9.40 23.84
CA ALA A 193 0.95 -10.42 24.72
C ALA A 193 2.07 -9.87 25.62
N GLU A 194 2.85 -8.90 25.13
CA GLU A 194 3.96 -8.29 25.88
C GLU A 194 3.50 -7.17 26.83
N HIS A 195 2.50 -6.37 26.42
CA HIS A 195 2.09 -5.16 27.15
C HIS A 195 0.79 -5.34 27.94
N GLY A 196 0.11 -6.46 27.79
CA GLY A 196 -1.19 -6.72 28.40
C GLY A 196 -2.34 -6.01 27.70
N ASP A 197 -3.58 -6.45 27.99
CA ASP A 197 -4.77 -5.70 27.60
C ASP A 197 -4.82 -4.43 28.46
N SER A 198 -4.53 -3.29 27.87
CA SER A 198 -4.67 -1.97 28.51
C SER A 198 -6.11 -1.50 28.40
#